data_2c076d4817cf6a7a5d87fffab00cacd4
#
_entry.id   2c076d4817cf6a7a5d87fffab00cacd4
#
_cell.length_a   1.000
_cell.length_b   1.000
_cell.length_c   1.000
_cell.angle_alpha   90.00
_cell.angle_beta   90.00
_cell.angle_gamma   90.00
#
_symmetry.space_group_name_H-M   'P 1'
#
loop_
_entity.id
_entity.type
_entity.pdbx_description
1 polymer ?
#
loop_
_entity_poly.entity_id
_entity_poly.type
_entity_poly.pdbx_seq_one_letter_code
_entity_poly.pdbx_strand_id
1 'polypeptide(L)'
;MCSNLKKFYGKLSMSDFFNSEIIRDELMAINRLQESIYKNAFSFDEMDREDQLDHIDDLTELLDKQRVMYTRLSLSDDPNAKRMKGELEKSVQLLGFPKGTDISVLFSGMTQTIESLKSKIDY
;
A
#
# COMPACT_ATOMS: atom_id res chain seq x y z
N MET A 1 -26.75 -13.64 -11.01
CA MET A 1 -26.66 -13.83 -10.91
C MET A 1 -26.29 -13.46 -10.67
N CYS A 2 -26.06 -13.57 -10.33
CA CYS A 2 -25.79 -13.58 -10.01
C CYS A 2 -25.54 -13.41 -9.53
N SER A 3 -25.63 -13.44 -9.24
CA SER A 3 -25.47 -13.72 -8.77
C SER A 3 -25.21 -13.76 -8.37
N ASN A 4 -25.09 -14.01 -8.13
CA ASN A 4 -24.81 -14.42 -7.72
C ASN A 4 -24.35 -14.18 -7.36
N LEU A 5 -24.18 -14.14 -7.21
CA LEU A 5 -23.92 -14.31 -6.94
C LEU A 5 -23.96 -13.87 -6.51
N LYS A 6 -24.19 -13.81 -6.32
CA LYS A 6 -24.51 -13.81 -5.94
C LYS A 6 -24.68 -13.78 -5.39
N LYS A 7 -24.66 -13.96 -5.07
CA LYS A 7 -24.83 -14.29 -4.64
C LYS A 7 -24.60 -14.25 -4.15
N PHE A 8 -24.04 -14.43 -4.07
CA PHE A 8 -23.74 -14.77 -3.81
C PHE A 8 -23.55 -14.47 -3.38
N TYR A 9 -23.58 -14.50 -3.22
CA TYR A 9 -23.43 -14.51 -2.96
C TYR A 9 -23.48 -13.99 -2.39
N GLY A 10 -23.76 -13.83 -1.91
CA GLY A 10 -23.88 -13.65 -1.35
C GLY A 10 -23.66 -12.90 -0.93
N LYS A 11 -23.85 -12.92 -0.52
CA LYS A 11 -23.61 -12.36 -0.40
C LYS A 11 -22.87 -11.80 -0.14
N LEU A 12 -22.65 -11.86 -0.19
CA LEU A 12 -22.03 -11.46 -0.22
C LEU A 12 -21.30 -10.61 0.15
N SER A 13 -21.45 -10.48 0.35
CA SER A 13 -20.85 -9.82 1.48
C SER A 13 -19.35 -9.70 1.36
N MET A 14 -18.71 -10.65 0.84
CA MET A 14 -17.27 -10.60 0.59
C MET A 14 -16.91 -9.37 -0.18
N SER A 15 -17.84 -8.88 -0.89
CA SER A 15 -17.60 -7.75 -1.75
C SER A 15 -17.90 -6.43 -1.09
N ASP A 16 -18.43 -6.45 0.14
CA ASP A 16 -18.80 -5.20 0.80
C ASP A 16 -17.61 -4.28 0.98
N PHE A 17 -16.48 -4.82 1.44
CA PHE A 17 -15.28 -4.02 1.61
C PHE A 17 -14.79 -3.49 0.25
N PHE A 18 -14.64 -4.38 -0.71
CA PHE A 18 -14.08 -4.02 -2.02
C PHE A 18 -15.09 -3.38 -2.97
N ASN A 19 -16.37 -3.38 -2.60
CA ASN A 19 -17.39 -2.65 -3.34
C ASN A 19 -17.48 -1.19 -2.92
N SER A 20 -16.82 -0.81 -1.84
CA SER A 20 -16.77 0.58 -1.43
C SER A 20 -16.04 1.39 -2.50
N GLU A 21 -16.67 2.46 -2.95
CA GLU A 21 -16.06 3.35 -3.92
C GLU A 21 -14.77 3.96 -3.37
N ILE A 22 -14.79 4.31 -2.08
CA ILE A 22 -13.63 4.89 -1.43
C ILE A 22 -12.46 3.90 -1.42
N ILE A 23 -12.74 2.64 -1.10
CA ILE A 23 -11.70 1.60 -1.07
C ILE A 23 -11.13 1.38 -2.46
N ARG A 24 -11.99 1.30 -3.48
CA ARG A 24 -11.53 1.08 -4.85
C ARG A 24 -10.69 2.25 -5.35
N ASP A 25 -11.12 3.48 -5.04
CA ASP A 25 -10.36 4.67 -5.44
C ASP A 25 -9.00 4.69 -4.76
N GLU A 26 -8.94 4.31 -3.49
CA GLU A 26 -7.66 4.25 -2.78
C GLU A 26 -6.74 3.17 -3.35
N LEU A 27 -7.27 2.00 -3.67
CA LEU A 27 -6.46 0.95 -4.28
C LEU A 27 -5.93 1.36 -5.64
N MET A 28 -6.74 2.06 -6.43
CA MET A 28 -6.30 2.58 -7.72
C MET A 28 -5.22 3.63 -7.57
N ALA A 29 -5.35 4.49 -6.57
CA ALA A 29 -4.35 5.52 -6.28
C ALA A 29 -3.03 4.88 -5.84
N ILE A 30 -3.10 3.87 -4.98
CA ILE A 30 -1.91 3.13 -4.55
C ILE A 30 -1.22 2.50 -5.76
N ASN A 31 -1.98 1.91 -6.65
CA ASN A 31 -1.45 1.26 -7.84
C ASN A 31 -0.74 2.26 -8.75
N ARG A 32 -1.36 3.42 -8.98
CA ARG A 32 -0.75 4.46 -9.80
C ARG A 32 0.55 4.99 -9.20
N LEU A 33 0.55 5.19 -7.88
CA LEU A 33 1.75 5.66 -7.17
C LEU A 33 2.87 4.63 -7.25
N GLN A 34 2.54 3.36 -7.08
CA GLN A 34 3.53 2.29 -7.18
C GLN A 34 4.16 2.25 -8.58
N GLU A 35 3.35 2.39 -9.63
CA GLU A 35 3.87 2.40 -10.99
C GLU A 35 4.79 3.59 -11.25
N SER A 36 4.37 4.76 -10.79
CA SER A 36 5.16 5.98 -10.98
C SER A 36 6.50 5.89 -10.24
N ILE A 37 6.45 5.42 -9.00
CA ILE A 37 7.64 5.28 -8.17
C ILE A 37 8.59 4.24 -8.75
N TYR A 38 8.03 3.13 -9.24
CA TYR A 38 8.84 2.07 -9.83
C TYR A 38 9.62 2.57 -11.04
N LYS A 39 8.98 3.37 -11.87
CA LYS A 39 9.64 3.93 -13.05
C LYS A 39 10.86 4.77 -12.70
N ASN A 40 10.80 5.45 -11.56
CA ASN A 40 11.83 6.41 -11.17
C ASN A 40 12.80 5.88 -10.13
N ALA A 41 12.61 4.63 -9.69
CA ALA A 41 13.34 4.09 -8.55
C ALA A 41 14.85 4.07 -8.74
N PHE A 42 15.31 3.86 -9.97
CA PHE A 42 16.74 3.71 -10.23
C PHE A 42 17.38 4.96 -10.81
N SER A 43 16.62 6.04 -10.97
CA SER A 43 17.13 7.26 -11.55
C SER A 43 17.11 8.45 -10.60
N PHE A 44 16.89 8.19 -9.31
CA PHE A 44 16.75 9.25 -8.33
C PHE A 44 17.96 10.18 -8.30
N ASP A 45 19.16 9.61 -8.30
CA ASP A 45 20.37 10.41 -8.21
C ASP A 45 20.61 11.29 -9.44
N GLU A 46 19.98 10.94 -10.56
CA GLU A 46 20.10 11.67 -11.81
C GLU A 46 19.03 12.74 -12.00
N MET A 47 18.03 12.74 -11.12
CA MET A 47 16.95 13.71 -11.18
C MET A 47 17.41 15.06 -10.70
N ASP A 48 16.79 16.14 -11.24
CA ASP A 48 17.02 17.45 -10.67
C ASP A 48 16.31 17.53 -9.30
N ARG A 49 16.54 18.61 -8.59
CA ARG A 49 16.03 18.76 -7.23
C ARG A 49 14.50 18.71 -7.17
N GLU A 50 13.86 19.34 -8.13
CA GLU A 50 12.39 19.39 -8.16
C GLU A 50 11.79 18.01 -8.36
N ASP A 51 12.36 17.24 -9.28
CA ASP A 51 11.90 15.88 -9.54
C ASP A 51 12.17 14.97 -8.34
N GLN A 52 13.30 15.17 -7.66
CA GLN A 52 13.59 14.41 -6.43
C GLN A 52 12.58 14.70 -5.35
N LEU A 53 12.20 15.96 -5.18
CA LEU A 53 11.18 16.33 -4.18
C LEU A 53 9.83 15.73 -4.54
N ASP A 54 9.46 15.75 -5.81
CA ASP A 54 8.21 15.15 -6.26
C ASP A 54 8.20 13.64 -6.00
N HIS A 55 9.34 12.98 -6.25
CA HIS A 55 9.45 11.54 -5.99
C HIS A 55 9.28 11.24 -4.50
N ILE A 56 9.86 12.06 -3.64
CA ILE A 56 9.72 11.89 -2.19
C ILE A 56 8.28 12.14 -1.75
N ASP A 57 7.61 13.12 -2.34
CA ASP A 57 6.20 13.35 -2.05
C ASP A 57 5.35 12.15 -2.43
N ASP A 58 5.64 11.54 -3.58
CA ASP A 58 4.94 10.33 -4.03
C ASP A 58 5.18 9.17 -3.08
N LEU A 59 6.43 8.99 -2.62
CA LEU A 59 6.75 7.95 -1.65
C LEU A 59 5.99 8.14 -0.34
N THR A 60 5.94 9.38 0.12
CA THR A 60 5.24 9.72 1.36
C THR A 60 3.75 9.45 1.22
N GLU A 61 3.17 9.86 0.11
CA GLU A 61 1.75 9.64 -0.15
C GLU A 61 1.44 8.16 -0.23
N LEU A 62 2.27 7.39 -0.92
CA LEU A 62 2.08 5.95 -1.04
C LEU A 62 2.12 5.28 0.32
N LEU A 63 3.11 5.64 1.14
CA LEU A 63 3.23 5.07 2.48
C LEU A 63 2.00 5.35 3.32
N ASP A 64 1.51 6.60 3.30
CA ASP A 64 0.33 6.98 4.07
C ASP A 64 -0.90 6.20 3.61
N LYS A 65 -1.09 6.07 2.31
CA LYS A 65 -2.23 5.33 1.76
C LYS A 65 -2.15 3.85 2.11
N GLN A 66 -0.97 3.27 2.08
CA GLN A 66 -0.77 1.87 2.44
C GLN A 66 -1.06 1.64 3.92
N ARG A 67 -0.63 2.55 4.78
CA ARG A 67 -0.91 2.46 6.22
C ARG A 67 -2.42 2.52 6.48
N VAL A 68 -3.09 3.47 5.86
CA VAL A 68 -4.53 3.62 6.03
C VAL A 68 -5.25 2.38 5.51
N MET A 69 -4.86 1.89 4.35
CA MET A 69 -5.48 0.70 3.77
C MET A 69 -5.29 -0.51 4.67
N TYR A 70 -4.08 -0.71 5.19
CA TYR A 70 -3.81 -1.82 6.09
C TYR A 70 -4.67 -1.74 7.34
N THR A 71 -4.84 -0.53 7.89
CA THR A 71 -5.70 -0.31 9.05
C THR A 71 -7.14 -0.69 8.73
N ARG A 72 -7.63 -0.28 7.57
CA ARG A 72 -9.00 -0.62 7.14
C ARG A 72 -9.17 -2.12 6.97
N LEU A 73 -8.17 -2.79 6.39
CA LEU A 73 -8.20 -4.25 6.25
C LEU A 73 -8.25 -4.93 7.62
N SER A 74 -7.49 -4.40 8.58
CA SER A 74 -7.43 -4.96 9.93
C SER A 74 -8.73 -4.82 10.68
N LEU A 75 -9.50 -3.80 10.39
CA LEU A 75 -10.76 -3.53 11.07
C LEU A 75 -11.96 -4.20 10.39
N SER A 76 -11.76 -4.77 9.22
CA SER A 76 -12.86 -5.36 8.46
C SER A 76 -13.09 -6.82 8.83
N ASP A 77 -14.35 -7.21 8.86
CA ASP A 77 -14.73 -8.61 9.02
C ASP A 77 -14.93 -9.32 7.68
N ASP A 78 -14.80 -8.59 6.59
CA ASP A 78 -14.96 -9.15 5.25
C ASP A 78 -13.88 -10.20 4.99
N PRO A 79 -14.25 -11.44 4.59
CA PRO A 79 -13.28 -12.50 4.34
C PRO A 79 -12.22 -12.12 3.30
N ASN A 80 -12.58 -11.34 2.30
CA ASN A 80 -11.62 -10.93 1.28
C ASN A 80 -10.62 -9.92 1.83
N ALA A 81 -11.08 -9.02 2.71
CA ALA A 81 -10.18 -8.09 3.38
C ALA A 81 -9.20 -8.84 4.27
N LYS A 82 -9.69 -9.84 5.01
CA LYS A 82 -8.83 -10.66 5.86
C LYS A 82 -7.79 -11.42 5.04
N ARG A 83 -8.19 -11.93 3.89
CA ARG A 83 -7.27 -12.65 3.01
C ARG A 83 -6.19 -11.70 2.48
N MET A 84 -6.57 -10.51 2.06
CA MET A 84 -5.59 -9.54 1.57
C MET A 84 -4.61 -9.13 2.65
N LYS A 85 -5.11 -8.95 3.87
CA LYS A 85 -4.24 -8.65 5.00
C LYS A 85 -3.22 -9.76 5.21
N GLY A 86 -3.67 -11.02 5.14
CA GLY A 86 -2.78 -12.17 5.28
C GLY A 86 -1.72 -12.22 4.19
N GLU A 87 -2.09 -11.87 2.97
CA GLU A 87 -1.14 -11.82 1.85
C GLU A 87 -0.09 -10.74 2.05
N LEU A 88 -0.49 -9.58 2.57
CA LEU A 88 0.45 -8.52 2.89
C LEU A 88 1.43 -8.94 3.97
N GLU A 89 0.94 -9.63 4.99
CA GLU A 89 1.78 -10.13 6.08
C GLU A 89 2.78 -11.18 5.57
N LYS A 90 2.35 -12.00 4.62
CA LYS A 90 3.27 -12.95 3.98
C LYS A 90 4.35 -12.24 3.18
N SER A 91 4.00 -11.14 2.53
CA SER A 91 4.97 -10.37 1.76
C SER A 91 6.10 -9.85 2.65
N VAL A 92 5.77 -9.48 3.89
CA VAL A 92 6.78 -9.04 4.85
C VAL A 92 7.80 -10.15 5.11
N GLN A 93 7.33 -11.39 5.24
CA GLN A 93 8.22 -12.53 5.43
C GLN A 93 9.12 -12.76 4.22
N LEU A 94 8.56 -12.59 3.01
CA LEU A 94 9.34 -12.76 1.79
C LEU A 94 10.46 -11.73 1.65
N LEU A 95 10.32 -10.59 2.33
CA LEU A 95 11.36 -9.57 2.34
C LEU A 95 12.48 -9.87 3.36
N GLY A 96 12.38 -11.00 4.04
CA GLY A 96 13.44 -11.44 4.96
C GLY A 96 13.13 -11.23 6.43
N PHE A 97 11.96 -10.71 6.76
CA PHE A 97 11.59 -10.54 8.16
C PHE A 97 11.08 -11.86 8.75
N PRO A 98 11.31 -12.09 10.04
CA PRO A 98 10.83 -13.30 10.69
C PRO A 98 9.31 -13.41 10.65
N LYS A 99 8.82 -14.64 10.70
CA LYS A 99 7.40 -14.89 10.81
C LYS A 99 6.86 -14.22 12.07
N GLY A 100 5.72 -13.57 11.94
CA GLY A 100 5.10 -12.85 13.05
C GLY A 100 5.57 -11.42 13.22
N THR A 101 6.45 -10.94 12.34
CA THR A 101 6.87 -9.54 12.37
C THR A 101 5.66 -8.64 12.10
N ASP A 102 5.48 -7.64 12.94
CA ASP A 102 4.41 -6.66 12.75
C ASP A 102 4.73 -5.82 11.52
N ILE A 103 3.73 -5.61 10.68
CA ILE A 103 3.90 -4.82 9.46
C ILE A 103 4.29 -3.36 9.77
N SER A 104 4.03 -2.90 11.00
CA SER A 104 4.45 -1.56 11.41
C SER A 104 5.97 -1.39 11.36
N VAL A 105 6.71 -2.48 11.53
CA VAL A 105 8.17 -2.47 11.39
C VAL A 105 8.55 -2.10 9.96
N LEU A 106 7.86 -2.69 8.99
CA LEU A 106 8.09 -2.36 7.58
C LEU A 106 7.78 -0.89 7.30
N PHE A 107 6.65 -0.41 7.80
CA PHE A 107 6.26 0.99 7.59
C PHE A 107 7.26 1.95 8.25
N SER A 108 7.78 1.60 9.42
CA SER A 108 8.82 2.41 10.07
C SER A 108 10.09 2.47 9.24
N GLY A 109 10.49 1.33 8.69
CA GLY A 109 11.66 1.28 7.80
C GLY A 109 11.48 2.14 6.56
N MET A 110 10.28 2.12 5.98
CA MET A 110 9.98 2.95 4.83
C MET A 110 10.02 4.43 5.17
N THR A 111 9.51 4.79 6.35
CA THR A 111 9.58 6.18 6.83
C THR A 111 11.02 6.63 6.96
N GLN A 112 11.87 5.80 7.54
CA GLN A 112 13.28 6.13 7.72
C GLN A 112 13.99 6.30 6.37
N THR A 113 13.66 5.46 5.40
CA THR A 113 14.21 5.57 4.06
C THR A 113 13.84 6.92 3.44
N ILE A 114 12.58 7.33 3.58
CA ILE A 114 12.11 8.60 3.05
C ILE A 114 12.85 9.76 3.71
N GLU A 115 13.01 9.73 5.02
CA GLU A 115 13.74 10.77 5.74
C GLU A 115 15.19 10.85 5.30
N SER A 116 15.80 9.69 5.04
CA SER A 116 17.16 9.61 4.56
C SER A 116 17.30 10.27 3.18
N LEU A 117 16.34 10.01 2.29
CA LEU A 117 16.35 10.62 0.97
C LEU A 117 16.17 12.13 1.04
N LYS A 118 15.29 12.58 1.94
CA LYS A 118 15.07 14.02 2.15
C LYS A 118 16.35 14.72 2.56
N SER A 119 17.10 14.13 3.47
CA SER A 119 18.31 14.76 3.97
C SER A 119 19.37 14.91 2.90
N LYS A 120 19.36 14.05 1.89
CA LYS A 120 20.27 14.18 0.75
C LYS A 120 19.94 15.36 -0.14
N ILE A 121 18.66 15.73 -0.21
CA ILE A 121 18.22 16.79 -1.10
C ILE A 121 18.44 18.17 -0.49
N ASP A 122 18.19 18.29 0.80
CA ASP A 122 18.15 19.58 1.47
C ASP A 122 19.51 20.25 1.58
N TYR A 123 20.54 19.51 1.36
CA TYR A 123 21.91 20.00 1.56
C TYR A 123 22.84 19.63 0.43
#